data_0578925ebd4a8d400406c0ca0e96d5d6
#
_entry.id   0578925ebd4a8d400406c0ca0e96d5d6
#
_cell.length_a   1.000
_cell.length_b   1.000
_cell.length_c   1.000
_cell.angle_alpha   90.00
_cell.angle_beta   90.00
_cell.angle_gamma   90.00
#
_symmetry.space_group_name_H-M   'P 1'
#
loop_
_entity.id
_entity.type
_entity.pdbx_description
1 polymer ?
#
loop_
_entity_poly.entity_id
_entity_poly.type
_entity_poly.pdbx_seq_one_letter_code
_entity_poly.pdbx_strand_id
1 'polypeptide(L)'
;MRSGKSVRTIAVSGAALLALAACGGGSDDNGGSSSGGSDEKQINVYGTDGNVGDPLGEQFSEKGALEGMKGTTPLTDLSQEFRDRLLKVDPKLGNTFNYAGESYDAVVITALASAMAQSNQATVFGPYVNGVTFGGDKCEDFKSCMDIIAKGGNPDYDGVTGPLAFADPGEPAVASFGTLQFGPDNKLDPDLTEYLVVGDEENAATNEGPAAAPFGSGDGKGALKIGMLLPLTGSLAFLGPPEVAGVTLAVNEINEAGGVLGAPVELVPGDSGDTSTNIATQTVASHQQAGVNAIIGAASSDVTKTVIDTVTQAGILMFSPANTSDSFTTYADNGLYFRTAPPDIMQGQVLADLITKEGNQSVGILAQNGEYGTGLAQVIADNLENAGLGEDVVKQVYYDPNASDFSDVVQQMVDLNPDAIVVIGFDESGRIIQVMNEQGVGPAR
;
A
#
# COMPACT_ATOMS: atom_id res chain seq x y z
N MET A 1 47.84 5.81 15.54
CA MET A 1 47.91 7.20 15.06
C MET A 1 46.49 7.68 14.83
N ARG A 2 46.04 8.64 15.63
CA ARG A 2 44.69 9.19 15.59
C ARG A 2 44.61 10.22 14.45
N SER A 3 43.57 10.17 13.63
CA SER A 3 43.20 11.28 12.77
C SER A 3 41.72 11.59 12.98
N GLY A 4 41.45 12.67 13.69
CA GLY A 4 40.10 13.18 13.89
C GLY A 4 39.65 13.95 12.67
N LYS A 5 38.37 13.80 12.32
CA LYS A 5 37.66 14.66 11.37
C LYS A 5 36.71 15.57 12.13
N SER A 6 36.95 16.86 11.98
CA SER A 6 36.23 17.96 12.59
C SER A 6 34.85 18.16 11.94
N VAL A 7 33.83 18.20 12.79
CA VAL A 7 32.48 18.67 12.45
C VAL A 7 32.50 20.20 12.33
N ARG A 8 32.07 20.75 11.21
CA ARG A 8 31.82 22.18 11.01
C ARG A 8 30.35 22.48 11.25
N THR A 9 30.08 23.12 12.37
CA THR A 9 28.79 23.72 12.67
C THR A 9 28.65 25.05 11.89
N ILE A 10 27.62 25.19 11.09
CA ILE A 10 27.28 26.47 10.45
C ILE A 10 26.13 27.07 11.25
N ALA A 11 26.43 28.20 11.91
CA ALA A 11 25.43 29.05 12.55
C ALA A 11 24.89 30.04 11.54
N VAL A 12 23.57 30.01 11.31
CA VAL A 12 22.88 31.05 10.50
C VAL A 12 22.23 32.06 11.46
N SER A 13 22.73 33.26 11.42
CA SER A 13 22.21 34.42 12.21
C SER A 13 21.06 35.04 11.43
N GLY A 14 19.88 35.03 12.00
CA GLY A 14 18.71 35.75 11.49
C GLY A 14 18.81 37.24 11.82
N ALA A 15 18.62 38.12 10.83
CA ALA A 15 18.42 39.56 11.01
C ALA A 15 16.94 39.88 10.71
N ALA A 16 16.22 40.28 11.74
CA ALA A 16 14.88 40.85 11.62
C ALA A 16 14.95 42.29 11.16
N LEU A 17 14.22 42.64 10.11
CA LEU A 17 13.98 44.03 9.69
C LEU A 17 12.52 44.37 9.93
N LEU A 18 12.28 45.17 10.97
CA LEU A 18 11.03 45.85 11.23
C LEU A 18 10.99 47.12 10.34
N ALA A 19 10.00 47.25 9.48
CA ALA A 19 9.66 48.48 8.82
C ALA A 19 8.30 49.00 9.34
N LEU A 20 8.34 50.06 10.15
CA LEU A 20 7.19 50.89 10.48
C LEU A 20 6.94 51.86 9.34
N ALA A 21 5.73 51.94 8.83
CA ALA A 21 5.29 53.09 8.03
C ALA A 21 4.02 53.67 8.64
N ALA A 22 4.12 54.93 8.92
CA ALA A 22 3.14 55.77 9.62
C ALA A 22 2.05 56.33 8.69
N CYS A 23 0.94 56.66 9.28
CA CYS A 23 -0.26 57.29 8.76
C CYS A 23 -0.07 58.55 7.91
N GLY A 24 -0.94 58.70 6.91
CA GLY A 24 -1.27 60.00 6.28
C GLY A 24 -2.66 59.91 5.66
N GLY A 25 -3.61 60.66 6.22
CA GLY A 25 -5.00 60.66 5.79
C GLY A 25 -5.25 61.53 4.56
N GLY A 26 -6.33 61.28 3.87
CA GLY A 26 -6.91 62.07 2.79
C GLY A 26 -8.22 61.41 2.33
N SER A 27 -9.32 62.04 2.68
CA SER A 27 -10.66 61.70 2.20
C SER A 27 -10.79 62.07 0.72
N ASP A 28 -11.41 61.19 -0.08
CA ASP A 28 -12.31 61.59 -1.16
C ASP A 28 -13.17 60.39 -1.60
N ASP A 29 -14.47 60.61 -1.60
CA ASP A 29 -15.53 59.74 -2.08
C ASP A 29 -15.37 59.39 -3.55
N ASN A 30 -15.42 58.11 -3.90
CA ASN A 30 -16.06 57.71 -5.16
C ASN A 30 -16.51 56.24 -5.09
N GLY A 31 -17.82 55.99 -5.23
CA GLY A 31 -18.45 54.69 -5.21
C GLY A 31 -17.96 53.80 -6.32
N GLY A 32 -17.27 52.75 -5.94
CA GLY A 32 -16.94 51.61 -6.76
C GLY A 32 -17.53 50.35 -6.11
N SER A 33 -18.46 49.72 -6.78
CA SER A 33 -18.95 48.38 -6.40
C SER A 33 -17.76 47.45 -6.13
N SER A 34 -17.54 47.17 -4.87
CA SER A 34 -16.75 46.00 -4.48
C SER A 34 -17.62 44.78 -4.80
N SER A 35 -17.32 44.09 -5.90
CA SER A 35 -17.67 42.68 -6.03
C SER A 35 -16.98 41.96 -4.86
N GLY A 36 -17.73 41.69 -3.82
CA GLY A 36 -17.32 40.74 -2.77
C GLY A 36 -17.17 39.39 -3.47
N GLY A 37 -15.96 39.08 -3.91
CA GLY A 37 -15.55 37.70 -4.01
C GLY A 37 -15.55 37.19 -2.55
N SER A 38 -16.47 36.34 -2.20
CA SER A 38 -16.29 35.48 -1.06
C SER A 38 -15.00 34.71 -1.36
N ASP A 39 -13.93 34.95 -0.59
CA ASP A 39 -12.81 34.03 -0.56
C ASP A 39 -13.41 32.71 -0.05
N GLU A 40 -13.89 31.87 -0.97
CA GLU A 40 -14.31 30.51 -0.66
C GLU A 40 -13.09 29.79 -0.11
N LYS A 41 -13.22 29.24 1.08
CA LYS A 41 -12.16 28.51 1.76
C LYS A 41 -11.74 27.33 0.86
N GLN A 42 -10.47 27.30 0.47
CA GLN A 42 -9.93 26.16 -0.26
C GLN A 42 -9.81 24.97 0.70
N ILE A 43 -10.39 23.84 0.33
CA ILE A 43 -10.30 22.58 1.06
C ILE A 43 -9.31 21.69 0.32
N ASN A 44 -8.30 21.19 1.02
CA ASN A 44 -7.38 20.21 0.47
C ASN A 44 -8.04 18.81 0.49
N VAL A 45 -7.98 18.06 -0.61
CA VAL A 45 -8.53 16.71 -0.68
C VAL A 45 -7.42 15.70 -0.82
N TYR A 46 -7.47 14.67 0.02
CA TYR A 46 -6.49 13.60 0.07
C TYR A 46 -7.17 12.24 -0.16
N GLY A 47 -6.49 11.39 -0.90
CA GLY A 47 -6.85 9.97 -1.06
C GLY A 47 -5.82 9.05 -0.39
N THR A 48 -6.07 7.77 -0.53
CA THR A 48 -5.22 6.70 0.01
C THR A 48 -4.94 5.65 -1.07
N ASP A 49 -4.18 4.64 -0.77
CA ASP A 49 -3.79 3.56 -1.70
C ASP A 49 -4.97 2.88 -2.43
N GLY A 50 -6.13 2.82 -1.77
CA GLY A 50 -7.34 2.23 -2.34
C GLY A 50 -7.98 3.04 -3.48
N ASN A 51 -7.62 4.32 -3.65
CA ASN A 51 -8.24 5.19 -4.65
C ASN A 51 -7.28 6.14 -5.38
N VAL A 52 -6.06 6.36 -4.91
CA VAL A 52 -5.11 7.25 -5.58
C VAL A 52 -4.41 6.53 -6.73
N GLY A 53 -4.90 6.77 -7.94
CA GLY A 53 -4.37 6.21 -9.17
C GLY A 53 -5.06 6.78 -10.41
N ASP A 54 -4.45 6.61 -11.58
CA ASP A 54 -5.05 7.03 -12.86
C ASP A 54 -6.47 6.49 -13.09
N PRO A 55 -6.84 5.27 -12.64
CA PRO A 55 -8.21 4.76 -12.76
C PRO A 55 -9.28 5.63 -12.08
N LEU A 56 -8.94 6.32 -10.97
CA LEU A 56 -9.85 7.31 -10.38
C LEU A 56 -10.13 8.45 -11.36
N GLY A 57 -9.08 8.96 -12.02
CA GLY A 57 -9.22 10.05 -12.98
C GLY A 57 -10.03 9.69 -14.23
N GLU A 58 -10.01 8.43 -14.65
CA GLU A 58 -10.78 7.92 -15.78
C GLU A 58 -12.31 7.96 -15.54
N GLN A 59 -12.74 8.08 -14.28
CA GLN A 59 -14.16 8.20 -13.93
C GLN A 59 -14.72 9.62 -14.19
N PHE A 60 -13.86 10.62 -14.44
CA PHE A 60 -14.25 12.00 -14.64
C PHE A 60 -14.11 12.43 -16.11
N SER A 61 -15.20 12.89 -16.69
CA SER A 61 -15.21 13.44 -18.05
C SER A 61 -14.77 14.90 -18.10
N GLU A 62 -14.92 15.63 -16.99
CA GLU A 62 -14.54 17.04 -16.84
C GLU A 62 -13.06 17.13 -16.42
N LYS A 63 -12.30 17.94 -17.16
CA LYS A 63 -10.89 18.20 -16.83
C LYS A 63 -10.76 19.02 -15.56
N GLY A 64 -9.75 18.74 -14.78
CA GLY A 64 -9.49 19.43 -13.52
C GLY A 64 -10.39 18.97 -12.37
N ALA A 65 -11.23 17.95 -12.55
CA ALA A 65 -12.10 17.43 -11.49
C ALA A 65 -11.32 16.94 -10.26
N LEU A 66 -10.07 16.52 -10.46
CA LEU A 66 -9.15 16.08 -9.40
C LEU A 66 -7.93 16.98 -9.24
N GLU A 67 -7.84 18.11 -9.94
CA GLU A 67 -6.66 18.97 -9.95
C GLU A 67 -6.26 19.37 -8.52
N GLY A 68 -5.02 19.08 -8.13
CA GLY A 68 -4.48 19.38 -6.81
C GLY A 68 -4.83 18.37 -5.71
N MET A 69 -5.71 17.39 -5.96
CA MET A 69 -5.91 16.28 -5.04
C MET A 69 -4.62 15.50 -4.86
N LYS A 70 -4.26 15.20 -3.63
CA LYS A 70 -3.08 14.41 -3.27
C LYS A 70 -3.48 13.09 -2.63
N GLY A 71 -2.50 12.24 -2.38
CA GLY A 71 -2.72 11.04 -1.60
C GLY A 71 -1.45 10.26 -1.37
N THR A 72 -1.53 9.27 -0.52
CA THR A 72 -0.42 8.38 -0.18
C THR A 72 -0.74 6.95 -0.55
N THR A 73 0.28 6.21 -0.98
CA THR A 73 0.18 4.79 -1.27
C THR A 73 1.52 4.11 -0.99
N PRO A 74 1.55 2.85 -0.56
CA PRO A 74 2.75 2.05 -0.69
C PRO A 74 3.26 2.14 -2.13
N LEU A 75 4.48 2.60 -2.31
CA LEU A 75 5.03 2.85 -3.65
C LEU A 75 6.54 2.87 -3.59
N THR A 76 7.16 1.98 -4.35
CA THR A 76 8.60 1.96 -4.58
C THR A 76 8.89 2.53 -5.98
N ASP A 77 9.97 3.30 -6.12
CA ASP A 77 10.43 3.70 -7.44
C ASP A 77 11.02 2.48 -8.16
N LEU A 78 10.14 1.71 -8.77
CA LEU A 78 10.51 0.50 -9.50
C LEU A 78 11.49 0.82 -10.62
N SER A 79 12.57 0.05 -10.74
CA SER A 79 13.54 0.23 -11.82
C SER A 79 12.89 0.09 -13.20
N GLN A 80 13.42 0.82 -14.20
CA GLN A 80 12.92 0.71 -15.57
C GLN A 80 13.04 -0.72 -16.10
N GLU A 81 14.08 -1.46 -15.70
CA GLU A 81 14.26 -2.85 -16.09
C GLU A 81 13.13 -3.73 -15.55
N PHE A 82 12.71 -3.53 -14.29
CA PHE A 82 11.59 -4.28 -13.71
C PHE A 82 10.27 -3.95 -14.39
N ARG A 83 10.01 -2.66 -14.63
CA ARG A 83 8.81 -2.22 -15.40
C ARG A 83 8.78 -2.84 -16.80
N ASP A 84 9.93 -2.88 -17.51
CA ASP A 84 10.04 -3.51 -18.83
C ASP A 84 9.77 -5.03 -18.78
N ARG A 85 10.15 -5.71 -17.69
CA ARG A 85 9.84 -7.12 -17.47
C ARG A 85 8.35 -7.36 -17.25
N LEU A 86 7.69 -6.53 -16.43
CA LEU A 86 6.24 -6.58 -16.24
C LEU A 86 5.48 -6.33 -17.55
N LEU A 87 5.90 -5.34 -18.35
CA LEU A 87 5.30 -5.05 -19.66
C LEU A 87 5.49 -6.15 -20.70
N LYS A 88 6.47 -7.03 -20.53
CA LYS A 88 6.59 -8.25 -21.36
C LYS A 88 5.56 -9.32 -20.97
N VAL A 89 5.14 -9.35 -19.69
CA VAL A 89 4.08 -10.25 -19.21
C VAL A 89 2.72 -9.72 -19.64
N ASP A 90 2.45 -8.44 -19.38
CA ASP A 90 1.22 -7.76 -19.82
C ASP A 90 1.51 -6.35 -20.37
N PRO A 91 1.54 -6.18 -21.70
CA PRO A 91 1.75 -4.88 -22.32
C PRO A 91 0.61 -3.85 -22.06
N LYS A 92 -0.53 -4.29 -21.53
CA LYS A 92 -1.68 -3.41 -21.26
C LYS A 92 -1.55 -2.65 -19.95
N LEU A 93 -0.57 -2.97 -19.11
CA LEU A 93 -0.34 -2.26 -17.85
C LEU A 93 -0.06 -0.77 -18.07
N GLY A 94 0.54 -0.39 -19.20
CA GLY A 94 0.92 1.00 -19.46
C GLY A 94 1.87 1.51 -18.38
N ASN A 95 1.38 2.41 -17.53
CA ASN A 95 2.14 2.95 -16.41
C ASN A 95 1.57 2.52 -15.04
N THR A 96 0.63 1.58 -15.00
CA THR A 96 -0.03 1.14 -13.77
C THR A 96 0.71 -0.08 -13.21
N PHE A 97 1.44 0.11 -12.12
CA PHE A 97 2.26 -0.93 -11.48
C PHE A 97 1.95 -1.11 -9.99
N ASN A 98 0.82 -0.57 -9.52
CA ASN A 98 0.41 -0.67 -8.12
C ASN A 98 0.41 -2.12 -7.65
N TYR A 99 1.14 -2.40 -6.56
CA TYR A 99 1.30 -3.72 -5.94
C TYR A 99 1.89 -4.82 -6.85
N ALA A 100 2.41 -4.48 -8.04
CA ALA A 100 3.09 -5.45 -8.89
C ALA A 100 4.42 -5.93 -8.29
N GLY A 101 5.16 -5.03 -7.66
CA GLY A 101 6.41 -5.34 -6.95
C GLY A 101 6.15 -6.21 -5.73
N GLU A 102 5.19 -5.83 -4.91
CA GLU A 102 4.76 -6.55 -3.71
C GLU A 102 4.27 -7.97 -4.05
N SER A 103 3.53 -8.11 -5.15
CA SER A 103 3.08 -9.41 -5.66
C SER A 103 4.23 -10.29 -6.14
N TYR A 104 5.23 -9.70 -6.79
CA TYR A 104 6.45 -10.38 -7.21
C TYR A 104 7.24 -10.86 -5.99
N ASP A 105 7.50 -9.98 -5.03
CA ASP A 105 8.28 -10.29 -3.83
C ASP A 105 7.59 -11.36 -2.97
N ALA A 106 6.26 -11.32 -2.82
CA ALA A 106 5.50 -12.33 -2.10
C ALA A 106 5.73 -13.74 -2.64
N VAL A 107 5.80 -13.89 -3.99
CA VAL A 107 6.09 -15.17 -4.64
C VAL A 107 7.54 -15.59 -4.42
N VAL A 108 8.49 -14.67 -4.58
CA VAL A 108 9.93 -14.96 -4.38
C VAL A 108 10.20 -15.40 -2.95
N ILE A 109 9.68 -14.67 -1.95
CA ILE A 109 9.81 -15.01 -0.53
C ILE A 109 9.21 -16.39 -0.24
N THR A 110 8.00 -16.68 -0.75
CA THR A 110 7.36 -18.00 -0.59
C THR A 110 8.24 -19.12 -1.16
N ALA A 111 8.83 -18.90 -2.33
CA ALA A 111 9.70 -19.87 -3.00
C ALA A 111 11.02 -20.08 -2.23
N LEU A 112 11.63 -19.00 -1.73
CA LEU A 112 12.85 -19.05 -0.91
C LEU A 112 12.59 -19.77 0.42
N ALA A 113 11.50 -19.47 1.11
CA ALA A 113 11.12 -20.15 2.34
C ALA A 113 10.91 -21.65 2.13
N SER A 114 10.23 -22.04 1.03
CA SER A 114 10.08 -23.44 0.62
C SER A 114 11.44 -24.11 0.33
N ALA A 115 12.36 -23.40 -0.33
CA ALA A 115 13.70 -23.90 -0.61
C ALA A 115 14.54 -24.05 0.66
N MET A 116 14.47 -23.08 1.60
CA MET A 116 15.12 -23.17 2.91
C MET A 116 14.62 -24.35 3.74
N ALA A 117 13.33 -24.57 3.75
CA ALA A 117 12.67 -25.65 4.48
C ALA A 117 12.80 -27.03 3.77
N GLN A 118 13.23 -27.05 2.51
CA GLN A 118 13.20 -28.24 1.64
C GLN A 118 11.83 -28.94 1.64
N SER A 119 10.75 -28.15 1.63
CA SER A 119 9.37 -28.64 1.71
C SER A 119 8.41 -27.71 0.98
N ASN A 120 7.39 -28.28 0.33
CA ASN A 120 6.25 -27.52 -0.22
C ASN A 120 5.05 -27.45 0.76
N GLN A 121 5.18 -27.97 1.98
CA GLN A 121 4.12 -27.89 2.99
C GLN A 121 4.21 -26.56 3.74
N ALA A 122 3.17 -25.72 3.66
CA ALA A 122 3.16 -24.39 4.27
C ALA A 122 3.44 -24.42 5.78
N THR A 123 2.92 -25.38 6.51
CA THR A 123 3.19 -25.54 7.95
C THR A 123 4.66 -25.86 8.26
N VAL A 124 5.44 -26.29 7.27
CA VAL A 124 6.88 -26.58 7.39
C VAL A 124 7.71 -25.38 6.93
N PHE A 125 7.36 -24.73 5.83
CA PHE A 125 8.14 -23.58 5.31
C PHE A 125 7.70 -22.21 5.86
N GLY A 126 6.48 -22.06 6.37
CA GLY A 126 6.00 -20.80 6.96
C GLY A 126 6.96 -20.17 7.99
N PRO A 127 7.53 -20.95 8.93
CA PRO A 127 8.50 -20.41 9.89
C PRO A 127 9.80 -19.84 9.29
N TYR A 128 10.06 -20.04 7.99
CA TYR A 128 11.23 -19.50 7.31
C TYR A 128 10.94 -18.15 6.60
N VAL A 129 9.67 -17.76 6.44
CA VAL A 129 9.27 -16.60 5.63
C VAL A 129 9.94 -15.32 6.13
N ASN A 130 9.89 -15.02 7.44
CA ASN A 130 10.55 -13.83 7.95
C ASN A 130 12.07 -13.91 7.75
N GLY A 131 12.68 -15.03 8.08
CA GLY A 131 14.13 -15.22 8.08
C GLY A 131 14.81 -15.12 6.71
N VAL A 132 14.07 -15.21 5.60
CA VAL A 132 14.64 -15.00 4.26
C VAL A 132 14.71 -13.53 3.84
N THR A 133 14.22 -12.60 4.68
CA THR A 133 14.18 -11.16 4.39
C THR A 133 15.10 -10.33 5.30
N PHE A 134 15.88 -10.94 6.18
CA PHE A 134 16.82 -10.23 7.03
C PHE A 134 17.90 -11.16 7.62
N GLY A 135 19.00 -10.57 8.09
CA GLY A 135 20.00 -11.24 8.95
C GLY A 135 20.94 -12.21 8.25
N GLY A 136 20.81 -12.43 6.95
CA GLY A 136 21.61 -13.33 6.14
C GLY A 136 22.61 -12.64 5.21
N ASP A 137 23.03 -13.35 4.18
CA ASP A 137 23.81 -12.80 3.08
C ASP A 137 22.86 -12.10 2.08
N LYS A 138 23.11 -10.82 1.76
CA LYS A 138 22.25 -10.01 0.87
C LYS A 138 22.16 -10.61 -0.54
N CYS A 139 20.93 -10.63 -1.08
CA CYS A 139 20.61 -11.04 -2.44
C CYS A 139 19.37 -10.29 -2.95
N GLU A 140 19.33 -9.98 -4.26
CA GLU A 140 18.29 -9.12 -4.86
C GLU A 140 17.41 -9.87 -5.87
N ASP A 141 17.66 -11.15 -6.13
CA ASP A 141 16.90 -11.99 -7.04
C ASP A 141 16.85 -13.44 -6.54
N PHE A 142 15.83 -14.18 -7.02
CA PHE A 142 15.64 -15.57 -6.62
C PHE A 142 16.88 -16.44 -6.84
N LYS A 143 17.58 -16.28 -7.98
CA LYS A 143 18.72 -17.11 -8.32
C LYS A 143 19.89 -16.87 -7.40
N SER A 144 20.26 -15.60 -7.13
CA SER A 144 21.34 -15.24 -6.23
C SER A 144 21.09 -15.73 -4.80
N CYS A 145 19.85 -15.63 -4.32
CA CYS A 145 19.43 -16.16 -3.02
C CYS A 145 19.53 -17.69 -2.98
N MET A 146 19.11 -18.39 -4.03
CA MET A 146 19.27 -19.86 -4.16
C MET A 146 20.74 -20.30 -4.15
N ASP A 147 21.64 -19.50 -4.73
CA ASP A 147 23.09 -19.76 -4.68
C ASP A 147 23.66 -19.70 -3.25
N ILE A 148 23.05 -18.89 -2.36
CA ILE A 148 23.37 -18.83 -0.92
C ILE A 148 22.83 -20.07 -0.22
N ILE A 149 21.53 -20.40 -0.43
CA ILE A 149 20.88 -21.57 0.16
C ILE A 149 21.61 -22.87 -0.21
N ALA A 150 22.00 -23.02 -1.47
CA ALA A 150 22.73 -24.20 -1.94
C ALA A 150 24.09 -24.41 -1.25
N LYS A 151 24.70 -23.35 -0.71
CA LYS A 151 25.94 -23.39 0.09
C LYS A 151 25.65 -23.60 1.59
N GLY A 152 24.39 -23.69 2.00
CA GLY A 152 23.97 -23.81 3.40
C GLY A 152 23.93 -22.48 4.15
N GLY A 153 23.93 -21.34 3.43
CA GLY A 153 23.77 -20.00 3.99
C GLY A 153 22.31 -19.62 4.17
N ASN A 154 22.07 -18.53 4.90
CA ASN A 154 20.78 -17.88 5.03
C ASN A 154 20.74 -16.68 4.07
N PRO A 155 19.78 -16.59 3.13
CA PRO A 155 19.62 -15.42 2.29
C PRO A 155 19.00 -14.27 3.10
N ASP A 156 19.36 -13.04 2.75
CA ASP A 156 18.69 -11.81 3.14
C ASP A 156 18.22 -11.15 1.84
N TYR A 157 16.97 -11.42 1.49
CA TYR A 157 16.37 -10.98 0.24
C TYR A 157 15.93 -9.52 0.32
N ASP A 158 16.63 -8.66 -0.37
CA ASP A 158 16.19 -7.30 -0.68
C ASP A 158 15.34 -7.35 -1.95
N GLY A 159 14.03 -7.18 -1.80
CA GLY A 159 13.09 -7.29 -2.90
C GLY A 159 13.08 -6.11 -3.86
N VAL A 160 12.29 -6.21 -4.92
CA VAL A 160 12.07 -5.08 -5.84
C VAL A 160 11.33 -3.92 -5.15
N THR A 161 10.67 -4.19 -4.02
CA THR A 161 9.98 -3.19 -3.18
C THR A 161 10.85 -2.66 -2.03
N GLY A 162 12.09 -3.13 -1.91
CA GLY A 162 13.06 -2.68 -0.92
C GLY A 162 13.55 -3.79 0.00
N PRO A 163 14.19 -3.44 1.13
CA PRO A 163 14.79 -4.40 2.04
C PRO A 163 13.77 -5.29 2.75
N LEU A 164 12.49 -4.89 2.84
CA LEU A 164 11.39 -5.60 3.51
C LEU A 164 11.66 -5.83 5.00
N ALA A 165 12.71 -6.59 5.37
CA ALA A 165 13.14 -6.83 6.76
C ALA A 165 11.95 -7.20 7.66
N PHE A 166 11.26 -8.31 7.35
CA PHE A 166 9.99 -8.64 8.00
C PHE A 166 10.08 -8.66 9.51
N ALA A 167 9.12 -7.99 10.16
CA ALA A 167 8.89 -8.04 11.61
C ALA A 167 8.25 -9.37 12.04
N ASP A 168 8.20 -9.64 13.35
CA ASP A 168 7.63 -10.88 13.89
C ASP A 168 6.22 -11.22 13.38
N PRO A 169 5.30 -10.25 13.12
CA PRO A 169 3.98 -10.53 12.54
C PRO A 169 3.99 -11.02 11.08
N GLY A 170 5.11 -11.01 10.37
CA GLY A 170 5.16 -11.42 8.97
C GLY A 170 4.80 -10.29 7.99
N GLU A 171 5.25 -9.08 8.29
CA GLU A 171 5.01 -7.86 7.52
C GLU A 171 6.28 -6.99 7.45
N PRO A 172 6.43 -6.09 6.46
CA PRO A 172 7.62 -5.26 6.33
C PRO A 172 7.84 -4.35 7.55
N ALA A 173 9.06 -4.35 8.10
CA ALA A 173 9.50 -3.37 9.10
C ALA A 173 9.95 -2.06 8.44
N VAL A 174 10.27 -2.09 7.14
CA VAL A 174 10.67 -0.95 6.32
C VAL A 174 9.86 -0.96 5.03
N ALA A 175 9.28 0.17 4.67
CA ALA A 175 8.51 0.30 3.45
C ALA A 175 8.73 1.65 2.78
N SER A 176 8.52 1.68 1.46
CA SER A 176 8.50 2.90 0.66
C SER A 176 7.07 3.34 0.41
N PHE A 177 6.83 4.65 0.53
CA PHE A 177 5.56 5.28 0.20
C PHE A 177 5.77 6.37 -0.85
N GLY A 178 4.74 6.57 -1.68
CA GLY A 178 4.63 7.71 -2.57
C GLY A 178 3.60 8.70 -2.07
N THR A 179 3.93 9.99 -2.11
CA THR A 179 2.95 11.07 -2.12
C THR A 179 2.69 11.44 -3.57
N LEU A 180 1.46 11.29 -4.00
CA LEU A 180 1.01 11.48 -5.37
C LEU A 180 0.13 12.72 -5.47
N GLN A 181 0.09 13.37 -6.63
CA GLN A 181 -0.78 14.51 -6.90
C GLN A 181 -1.39 14.42 -8.30
N PHE A 182 -2.69 14.73 -8.40
CA PHE A 182 -3.38 14.82 -9.69
C PHE A 182 -3.14 16.16 -10.35
N GLY A 183 -2.87 16.12 -11.66
CA GLY A 183 -2.77 17.26 -12.54
C GLY A 183 -4.12 17.69 -13.16
N PRO A 184 -4.09 18.72 -14.03
CA PRO A 184 -5.30 19.29 -14.65
C PRO A 184 -5.99 18.37 -15.66
N ASP A 185 -5.38 17.27 -16.04
CA ASP A 185 -5.96 16.25 -16.93
C ASP A 185 -6.56 15.05 -16.18
N ASN A 186 -6.70 15.16 -14.87
CA ASN A 186 -7.13 14.12 -13.92
C ASN A 186 -6.21 12.89 -13.89
N LYS A 187 -4.95 13.06 -14.26
CA LYS A 187 -3.92 12.03 -14.13
C LYS A 187 -2.93 12.38 -13.05
N LEU A 188 -2.30 11.36 -12.52
CA LEU A 188 -1.19 11.57 -11.61
C LEU A 188 -0.02 12.25 -12.36
N ASP A 189 0.54 13.29 -11.74
CA ASP A 189 1.70 13.98 -12.27
C ASP A 189 2.98 13.32 -11.71
N PRO A 190 3.75 12.61 -12.54
CA PRO A 190 4.94 11.93 -12.08
C PRO A 190 6.05 12.89 -11.61
N ASP A 191 6.04 14.14 -12.09
CA ASP A 191 7.02 15.15 -11.67
C ASP A 191 6.73 15.69 -10.26
N LEU A 192 5.52 15.46 -9.74
CA LEU A 192 5.07 15.82 -8.40
C LEU A 192 5.03 14.62 -7.42
N THR A 193 5.46 13.45 -7.87
CA THR A 193 5.55 12.27 -7.02
C THR A 193 6.77 12.35 -6.10
N GLU A 194 6.54 12.30 -4.79
CA GLU A 194 7.62 12.24 -3.79
C GLU A 194 7.67 10.83 -3.19
N TYR A 195 8.87 10.26 -3.11
CA TYR A 195 9.09 8.97 -2.46
C TYR A 195 9.68 9.16 -1.06
N LEU A 196 9.22 8.38 -0.11
CA LEU A 196 9.77 8.38 1.25
C LEU A 196 9.83 6.95 1.79
N VAL A 197 10.85 6.67 2.59
CA VAL A 197 11.02 5.40 3.30
C VAL A 197 10.60 5.58 4.75
N VAL A 198 9.80 4.66 5.24
CA VAL A 198 9.27 4.64 6.63
C VAL A 198 9.62 3.31 7.28
N GLY A 199 9.85 3.33 8.59
CA GLY A 199 10.27 2.17 9.35
C GLY A 199 11.79 2.10 9.52
N ASP A 200 12.25 1.01 10.12
CA ASP A 200 13.66 0.77 10.41
C ASP A 200 13.94 -0.74 10.38
N GLU A 201 15.01 -1.15 9.70
CA GLU A 201 15.44 -2.55 9.65
C GLU A 201 15.80 -3.11 11.06
N GLU A 202 16.09 -2.23 12.04
CA GLU A 202 16.28 -2.63 13.44
C GLU A 202 15.00 -3.23 14.07
N ASN A 203 13.83 -2.97 13.45
CA ASN A 203 12.54 -3.55 13.84
C ASN A 203 12.23 -4.89 13.17
N ALA A 204 13.17 -5.46 12.40
CA ALA A 204 13.04 -6.80 11.86
C ALA A 204 12.76 -7.84 12.95
N ALA A 205 12.22 -8.99 12.57
CA ALA A 205 11.89 -10.07 13.48
C ALA A 205 13.09 -10.46 14.37
N THR A 206 12.78 -10.80 15.62
CA THR A 206 13.81 -11.19 16.60
C THR A 206 14.31 -12.62 16.38
N ASN A 207 13.65 -13.38 15.52
CA ASN A 207 13.96 -14.78 15.24
C ASN A 207 14.12 -15.00 13.73
N GLU A 208 15.34 -15.29 13.27
CA GLU A 208 15.66 -15.63 11.88
C GLU A 208 15.00 -16.94 11.40
N GLY A 209 14.19 -17.58 12.24
CA GLY A 209 13.57 -18.86 11.91
C GLY A 209 14.50 -20.06 12.07
N PRO A 210 14.05 -21.26 11.61
CA PRO A 210 14.87 -22.46 11.67
C PRO A 210 16.10 -22.37 10.75
N ALA A 211 17.19 -23.04 11.11
CA ALA A 211 18.33 -23.20 10.20
C ALA A 211 17.89 -23.91 8.91
N ALA A 212 18.52 -23.53 7.79
CA ALA A 212 18.26 -24.15 6.48
C ALA A 212 18.34 -25.68 6.58
N ALA A 213 17.32 -26.37 6.05
CA ALA A 213 17.38 -27.81 5.89
C ALA A 213 18.49 -28.19 4.89
N PRO A 214 19.18 -29.33 5.06
CA PRO A 214 20.24 -29.72 4.13
C PRO A 214 19.70 -29.74 2.68
N PHE A 215 20.36 -29.03 1.79
CA PHE A 215 19.91 -28.90 0.40
C PHE A 215 19.77 -30.27 -0.27
N GLY A 216 18.62 -30.52 -0.89
CA GLY A 216 18.29 -31.79 -1.49
C GLY A 216 17.78 -32.87 -0.47
N SER A 217 17.60 -32.53 0.81
CA SER A 217 17.08 -33.45 1.84
C SER A 217 15.56 -33.55 1.87
N GLY A 218 14.86 -32.66 1.16
CA GLY A 218 13.41 -32.63 1.13
C GLY A 218 12.82 -33.94 0.67
N ASP A 219 11.67 -34.28 1.17
CA ASP A 219 10.91 -35.47 0.78
C ASP A 219 10.34 -35.38 -0.66
N GLY A 220 10.69 -34.29 -1.37
CA GLY A 220 10.54 -34.09 -2.82
C GLY A 220 9.13 -34.35 -3.38
N LYS A 221 8.11 -34.13 -2.61
CA LYS A 221 6.74 -34.53 -2.94
C LYS A 221 6.00 -33.53 -3.81
N GLY A 222 6.61 -33.15 -4.92
CA GLY A 222 5.92 -32.42 -5.97
C GLY A 222 6.29 -30.94 -6.02
N ALA A 223 5.73 -30.27 -7.02
CA ALA A 223 5.91 -28.86 -7.28
C ALA A 223 5.36 -28.00 -6.12
N LEU A 224 5.96 -26.85 -5.89
CA LEU A 224 5.32 -25.77 -5.14
C LEU A 224 4.16 -25.24 -5.98
N LYS A 225 2.93 -25.31 -5.45
CA LYS A 225 1.73 -24.81 -6.11
C LYS A 225 1.26 -23.52 -5.46
N ILE A 226 1.18 -22.47 -6.25
CA ILE A 226 0.73 -21.14 -5.81
C ILE A 226 -0.62 -20.84 -6.44
N GLY A 227 -1.63 -20.57 -5.60
CA GLY A 227 -2.92 -20.05 -6.02
C GLY A 227 -2.90 -18.52 -6.07
N MET A 228 -3.52 -17.93 -7.07
CA MET A 228 -3.83 -16.49 -7.07
C MET A 228 -5.24 -16.28 -6.50
N LEU A 229 -5.38 -15.32 -5.59
CA LEU A 229 -6.66 -14.82 -5.10
C LEU A 229 -6.63 -13.30 -5.25
N LEU A 230 -6.67 -12.82 -6.51
CA LEU A 230 -6.44 -11.44 -6.87
C LEU A 230 -7.71 -10.81 -7.46
N PRO A 231 -7.91 -9.48 -7.38
CA PRO A 231 -9.17 -8.84 -7.73
C PRO A 231 -9.33 -8.69 -9.25
N LEU A 232 -9.73 -9.75 -9.93
CA LEU A 232 -10.03 -9.71 -11.37
C LEU A 232 -11.38 -9.05 -11.65
N THR A 233 -12.27 -9.04 -10.64
CA THR A 233 -13.58 -8.40 -10.64
C THR A 233 -13.83 -7.69 -9.30
N GLY A 234 -14.84 -6.82 -9.23
CA GLY A 234 -15.21 -6.08 -8.03
C GLY A 234 -14.56 -4.70 -7.96
N SER A 235 -14.68 -4.05 -6.80
CA SER A 235 -14.30 -2.64 -6.57
C SER A 235 -12.80 -2.35 -6.67
N LEU A 236 -11.94 -3.38 -6.57
CA LEU A 236 -10.48 -3.29 -6.74
C LEU A 236 -9.98 -3.92 -8.05
N ALA A 237 -10.87 -4.14 -9.04
CA ALA A 237 -10.48 -4.79 -10.29
C ALA A 237 -9.36 -4.07 -11.05
N PHE A 238 -9.14 -2.79 -10.80
CA PHE A 238 -8.03 -2.02 -11.38
C PHE A 238 -6.65 -2.46 -10.87
N LEU A 239 -6.55 -3.05 -9.69
CA LEU A 239 -5.31 -3.61 -9.13
C LEU A 239 -4.99 -5.02 -9.68
N GLY A 240 -6.00 -5.74 -10.18
CA GLY A 240 -5.83 -7.12 -10.64
C GLY A 240 -4.73 -7.31 -11.69
N PRO A 241 -4.72 -6.55 -12.81
CA PRO A 241 -3.73 -6.71 -13.86
C PRO A 241 -2.27 -6.56 -13.40
N PRO A 242 -1.85 -5.49 -12.66
CA PRO A 242 -0.48 -5.37 -12.19
C PRO A 242 -0.08 -6.45 -11.17
N GLU A 243 -0.98 -6.83 -10.25
CA GLU A 243 -0.71 -7.90 -9.28
C GLU A 243 -0.52 -9.26 -9.98
N VAL A 244 -1.39 -9.60 -10.93
CA VAL A 244 -1.27 -10.83 -11.74
C VAL A 244 0.03 -10.85 -12.55
N ALA A 245 0.43 -9.68 -13.08
CA ALA A 245 1.69 -9.57 -13.82
C ALA A 245 2.89 -9.80 -12.90
N GLY A 246 2.89 -9.25 -11.69
CA GLY A 246 3.93 -9.47 -10.68
C GLY A 246 4.07 -10.94 -10.29
N VAL A 247 2.97 -11.60 -9.93
CA VAL A 247 2.95 -13.03 -9.63
C VAL A 247 3.45 -13.87 -10.80
N THR A 248 2.96 -13.57 -12.01
CA THR A 248 3.32 -14.34 -13.22
C THR A 248 4.80 -14.16 -13.57
N LEU A 249 5.32 -12.94 -13.46
CA LEU A 249 6.74 -12.64 -13.70
C LEU A 249 7.63 -13.44 -12.74
N ALA A 250 7.32 -13.40 -11.43
CA ALA A 250 8.09 -14.10 -10.42
C ALA A 250 8.10 -15.62 -10.67
N VAL A 251 6.94 -16.23 -10.94
CA VAL A 251 6.86 -17.67 -11.24
C VAL A 251 7.67 -18.02 -12.50
N ASN A 252 7.64 -17.20 -13.55
CA ASN A 252 8.42 -17.42 -14.76
C ASN A 252 9.91 -17.40 -14.46
N GLU A 253 10.41 -16.39 -13.73
CA GLU A 253 11.84 -16.25 -13.43
C GLU A 253 12.34 -17.34 -12.47
N ILE A 254 11.53 -17.73 -11.49
CA ILE A 254 11.82 -18.88 -10.63
C ILE A 254 11.96 -20.17 -11.48
N ASN A 255 11.05 -20.38 -12.41
CA ASN A 255 11.08 -21.57 -13.28
C ASN A 255 12.25 -21.54 -14.27
N GLU A 256 12.61 -20.38 -14.80
CA GLU A 256 13.82 -20.19 -15.63
C GLU A 256 15.11 -20.46 -14.84
N ALA A 257 15.11 -20.14 -13.53
CA ALA A 257 16.22 -20.44 -12.62
C ALA A 257 16.29 -21.93 -12.20
N GLY A 258 15.32 -22.77 -12.60
CA GLY A 258 15.30 -24.21 -12.32
C GLY A 258 14.20 -24.65 -11.37
N GLY A 259 13.32 -23.76 -10.97
CA GLY A 259 12.19 -24.05 -10.09
C GLY A 259 12.58 -24.20 -8.62
N VAL A 260 11.69 -24.75 -7.82
CA VAL A 260 11.86 -25.01 -6.39
C VAL A 260 11.75 -26.51 -6.12
N LEU A 261 12.58 -27.06 -5.22
CA LEU A 261 12.58 -28.46 -4.85
C LEU A 261 12.82 -29.42 -6.05
N GLY A 262 13.50 -28.93 -7.09
CA GLY A 262 13.78 -29.69 -8.32
C GLY A 262 12.60 -29.83 -9.28
N ALA A 263 11.56 -29.03 -9.12
CA ALA A 263 10.39 -28.98 -9.99
C ALA A 263 9.98 -27.52 -10.30
N PRO A 264 9.35 -27.28 -11.46
CA PRO A 264 8.74 -25.96 -11.73
C PRO A 264 7.65 -25.62 -10.72
N VAL A 265 7.54 -24.35 -10.37
CA VAL A 265 6.40 -23.81 -9.61
C VAL A 265 5.16 -23.85 -10.51
N GLU A 266 4.05 -24.35 -9.96
CA GLU A 266 2.76 -24.37 -10.63
C GLU A 266 1.88 -23.22 -10.16
N LEU A 267 1.28 -22.49 -11.09
CA LEU A 267 0.39 -21.36 -10.82
C LEU A 267 -1.06 -21.74 -11.08
N VAL A 268 -1.95 -21.50 -10.12
CA VAL A 268 -3.39 -21.76 -10.22
C VAL A 268 -4.12 -20.40 -10.16
N PRO A 269 -4.72 -19.95 -11.26
CA PRO A 269 -5.41 -18.65 -11.28
C PRO A 269 -6.69 -18.66 -10.43
N GLY A 270 -7.09 -17.48 -9.94
CA GLY A 270 -8.35 -17.30 -9.23
C GLY A 270 -8.68 -15.83 -9.00
N ASP A 271 -9.97 -15.55 -8.96
CA ASP A 271 -10.54 -14.24 -8.71
C ASP A 271 -10.91 -14.10 -7.23
N SER A 272 -10.61 -12.96 -6.63
CA SER A 272 -11.04 -12.64 -5.27
C SER A 272 -12.44 -12.00 -5.24
N GLY A 273 -12.86 -11.35 -6.35
CA GLY A 273 -14.05 -10.52 -6.33
C GLY A 273 -13.96 -9.42 -5.26
N ASP A 274 -15.08 -9.13 -4.67
CA ASP A 274 -15.25 -8.24 -3.52
C ASP A 274 -16.19 -8.84 -2.47
N THR A 275 -16.45 -8.12 -1.37
CA THR A 275 -17.32 -8.58 -0.28
C THR A 275 -18.79 -8.64 -0.64
N SER A 276 -19.23 -8.07 -1.75
CA SER A 276 -20.61 -8.14 -2.25
C SER A 276 -20.92 -9.52 -2.88
N THR A 277 -19.87 -10.33 -3.09
CA THR A 277 -19.95 -11.64 -3.74
C THR A 277 -19.37 -12.74 -2.84
N ASN A 278 -19.52 -14.00 -3.24
CA ASN A 278 -18.87 -15.14 -2.60
C ASN A 278 -17.73 -15.75 -3.45
N ILE A 279 -17.20 -14.96 -4.40
CA ILE A 279 -16.18 -15.41 -5.35
C ILE A 279 -14.92 -15.88 -4.59
N ALA A 280 -14.42 -15.09 -3.63
CA ALA A 280 -13.24 -15.47 -2.84
C ALA A 280 -13.39 -16.84 -2.17
N THR A 281 -14.52 -17.11 -1.53
CA THR A 281 -14.81 -18.40 -0.87
C THR A 281 -14.80 -19.56 -1.88
N GLN A 282 -15.36 -19.35 -3.08
CA GLN A 282 -15.38 -20.36 -4.14
C GLN A 282 -13.98 -20.61 -4.71
N THR A 283 -13.21 -19.55 -4.90
CA THR A 283 -11.81 -19.64 -5.37
C THR A 283 -10.95 -20.39 -4.34
N VAL A 284 -11.06 -20.06 -3.06
CA VAL A 284 -10.35 -20.78 -1.98
C VAL A 284 -10.70 -22.26 -1.97
N ALA A 285 -12.00 -22.62 -2.10
CA ALA A 285 -12.40 -24.02 -2.17
C ALA A 285 -11.80 -24.73 -3.39
N SER A 286 -11.71 -24.05 -4.54
CA SER A 286 -11.07 -24.60 -5.75
C SER A 286 -9.56 -24.77 -5.57
N HIS A 287 -8.89 -23.83 -4.91
CA HIS A 287 -7.47 -23.91 -4.58
C HIS A 287 -7.16 -25.08 -3.62
N GLN A 288 -8.00 -25.29 -2.59
CA GLN A 288 -7.88 -26.45 -1.71
C GLN A 288 -8.00 -27.75 -2.48
N GLN A 289 -8.95 -27.87 -3.42
CA GLN A 289 -9.11 -29.06 -4.27
C GLN A 289 -7.93 -29.25 -5.24
N ALA A 290 -7.33 -28.16 -5.73
CA ALA A 290 -6.14 -28.22 -6.57
C ALA A 290 -4.86 -28.57 -5.77
N GLY A 291 -4.94 -28.53 -4.43
CA GLY A 291 -3.81 -28.82 -3.55
C GLY A 291 -2.74 -27.75 -3.60
N VAL A 292 -3.13 -26.45 -3.61
CA VAL A 292 -2.17 -25.35 -3.52
C VAL A 292 -1.50 -25.33 -2.15
N ASN A 293 -0.25 -24.91 -2.12
CA ASN A 293 0.56 -24.82 -0.90
C ASN A 293 0.55 -23.40 -0.32
N ALA A 294 0.43 -22.40 -1.19
CA ALA A 294 0.33 -21.00 -0.82
C ALA A 294 -0.70 -20.29 -1.72
N ILE A 295 -1.34 -19.25 -1.20
CA ILE A 295 -2.24 -18.35 -1.93
C ILE A 295 -1.64 -16.95 -1.88
N ILE A 296 -1.42 -16.33 -3.04
CA ILE A 296 -1.07 -14.91 -3.15
C ILE A 296 -2.37 -14.11 -3.29
N GLY A 297 -2.62 -13.25 -2.32
CA GLY A 297 -3.87 -12.49 -2.15
C GLY A 297 -4.51 -12.72 -0.77
N ALA A 298 -5.72 -12.16 -0.50
CA ALA A 298 -6.41 -11.26 -1.38
C ALA A 298 -5.82 -9.84 -1.30
N ALA A 299 -6.15 -8.95 -2.26
CA ALA A 299 -5.75 -7.56 -2.20
C ALA A 299 -6.56 -6.78 -1.15
N SER A 300 -7.87 -6.94 -1.12
CA SER A 300 -8.75 -6.30 -0.13
C SER A 300 -8.60 -6.93 1.25
N SER A 301 -8.38 -6.08 2.28
CA SER A 301 -8.41 -6.50 3.68
C SER A 301 -9.75 -7.10 4.08
N ASP A 302 -10.86 -6.52 3.61
CA ASP A 302 -12.21 -7.01 3.87
C ASP A 302 -12.45 -8.40 3.26
N VAL A 303 -11.96 -8.64 2.05
CA VAL A 303 -12.06 -9.97 1.41
C VAL A 303 -11.19 -10.99 2.14
N THR A 304 -9.94 -10.63 2.47
CA THR A 304 -9.04 -11.50 3.24
C THR A 304 -9.69 -11.95 4.54
N LYS A 305 -10.35 -11.04 5.25
CA LYS A 305 -11.05 -11.34 6.52
C LYS A 305 -12.11 -12.45 6.37
N THR A 306 -12.72 -12.57 5.20
CA THR A 306 -13.75 -13.59 4.96
C THR A 306 -13.18 -15.01 4.74
N VAL A 307 -11.90 -15.13 4.39
CA VAL A 307 -11.30 -16.42 3.97
C VAL A 307 -10.06 -16.84 4.76
N ILE A 308 -9.41 -15.93 5.49
CA ILE A 308 -8.14 -16.17 6.17
C ILE A 308 -8.18 -17.41 7.08
N ASP A 309 -9.22 -17.57 7.87
CA ASP A 309 -9.38 -18.73 8.74
C ASP A 309 -9.49 -20.04 7.95
N THR A 310 -10.23 -20.02 6.84
CA THR A 310 -10.40 -21.19 5.98
C THR A 310 -9.09 -21.62 5.34
N VAL A 311 -8.26 -20.64 4.94
CA VAL A 311 -6.95 -20.88 4.30
C VAL A 311 -5.95 -21.38 5.33
N THR A 312 -5.76 -20.66 6.43
CA THR A 312 -4.71 -20.96 7.42
C THR A 312 -5.01 -22.23 8.21
N GLN A 313 -6.28 -22.51 8.55
CA GLN A 313 -6.68 -23.78 9.19
C GLN A 313 -6.52 -25.00 8.27
N ALA A 314 -6.57 -24.81 6.96
CA ALA A 314 -6.25 -25.86 6.01
C ALA A 314 -4.73 -26.12 5.86
N GLY A 315 -3.88 -25.37 6.56
CA GLY A 315 -2.43 -25.49 6.47
C GLY A 315 -1.88 -24.93 5.15
N ILE A 316 -2.56 -23.97 4.55
CA ILE A 316 -2.14 -23.25 3.34
C ILE A 316 -1.62 -21.89 3.78
N LEU A 317 -0.46 -21.47 3.27
CA LEU A 317 0.06 -20.11 3.50
C LEU A 317 -0.77 -19.09 2.72
N MET A 318 -1.11 -17.97 3.34
CA MET A 318 -1.76 -16.83 2.70
C MET A 318 -0.81 -15.64 2.72
N PHE A 319 -0.49 -15.10 1.55
CA PHE A 319 0.44 -14.02 1.40
C PHE A 319 -0.20 -12.88 0.61
N SER A 320 -0.57 -11.81 1.31
CA SER A 320 -1.20 -10.67 0.65
C SER A 320 -0.18 -9.67 0.12
N PRO A 321 -0.29 -9.25 -1.14
CA PRO A 321 0.53 -8.16 -1.64
C PRO A 321 0.01 -6.77 -1.28
N ALA A 322 -1.26 -6.64 -0.85
CA ALA A 322 -1.93 -5.35 -0.77
C ALA A 322 -2.79 -5.12 0.50
N ASN A 323 -2.87 -6.09 1.43
CA ASN A 323 -3.58 -5.85 2.69
C ASN A 323 -2.79 -4.92 3.59
N THR A 324 -3.42 -3.84 4.02
CA THR A 324 -2.79 -2.83 4.87
C THR A 324 -3.39 -2.76 6.28
N SER A 325 -4.61 -3.29 6.52
CA SER A 325 -5.26 -3.23 7.83
C SER A 325 -4.38 -3.75 8.97
N ASP A 326 -4.27 -2.95 10.05
CA ASP A 326 -3.51 -3.32 11.25
C ASP A 326 -4.11 -4.51 12.01
N SER A 327 -5.37 -4.88 11.72
CA SER A 327 -6.03 -6.03 12.33
C SER A 327 -5.31 -7.36 12.02
N PHE A 328 -4.50 -7.41 10.95
CA PHE A 328 -3.73 -8.60 10.59
C PHE A 328 -2.42 -8.74 11.37
N THR A 329 -1.84 -7.63 11.85
CA THR A 329 -0.59 -7.66 12.64
C THR A 329 -0.67 -8.58 13.88
N THR A 330 -1.86 -8.69 14.48
CA THR A 330 -2.08 -9.52 15.67
C THR A 330 -3.11 -10.64 15.43
N TYR A 331 -3.38 -10.98 14.17
CA TYR A 331 -4.37 -12.01 13.83
C TYR A 331 -3.88 -13.41 14.22
N ALA A 332 -4.80 -14.24 14.71
CA ALA A 332 -4.49 -15.63 15.09
C ALA A 332 -4.54 -16.54 13.85
N ASP A 333 -3.51 -16.50 13.02
CA ASP A 333 -3.41 -17.14 11.69
C ASP A 333 -2.61 -18.44 11.66
N ASN A 334 -2.22 -18.95 12.82
CA ASN A 334 -1.34 -20.13 12.95
C ASN A 334 0.08 -19.94 12.37
N GLY A 335 0.55 -18.69 12.20
CA GLY A 335 1.83 -18.35 11.56
C GLY A 335 1.83 -18.64 10.05
N LEU A 336 0.68 -18.52 9.39
CA LEU A 336 0.49 -18.81 7.98
C LEU A 336 -0.06 -17.63 7.17
N TYR A 337 -0.21 -16.45 7.78
CA TYR A 337 -0.51 -15.21 7.07
C TYR A 337 0.71 -14.29 7.05
N PHE A 338 0.98 -13.72 5.87
CA PHE A 338 2.08 -12.78 5.63
C PHE A 338 1.60 -11.71 4.65
N ARG A 339 2.30 -10.55 4.62
CA ARG A 339 2.05 -9.50 3.65
C ARG A 339 3.33 -8.79 3.22
N THR A 340 3.40 -8.39 1.96
CA THR A 340 4.44 -7.48 1.44
C THR A 340 4.01 -6.02 1.47
N ALA A 341 2.71 -5.73 1.50
CA ALA A 341 2.23 -4.39 1.77
C ALA A 341 2.50 -3.99 3.22
N PRO A 342 2.94 -2.75 3.48
CA PRO A 342 3.13 -2.25 4.84
C PRO A 342 1.79 -2.05 5.55
N PRO A 343 1.77 -2.12 6.90
CA PRO A 343 0.56 -1.88 7.69
C PRO A 343 0.12 -0.41 7.67
N ASP A 344 -1.19 -0.19 7.86
CA ASP A 344 -1.84 1.12 7.89
C ASP A 344 -1.25 2.09 8.92
N ILE A 345 -0.65 1.57 10.00
CA ILE A 345 0.05 2.40 10.98
C ILE A 345 1.16 3.25 10.34
N MET A 346 1.84 2.72 9.33
CA MET A 346 2.85 3.46 8.57
C MET A 346 2.20 4.46 7.60
N GLN A 347 1.20 4.04 6.84
CA GLN A 347 0.52 4.89 5.86
C GLN A 347 -0.21 6.05 6.53
N GLY A 348 -0.92 5.79 7.62
CA GLY A 348 -1.65 6.82 8.35
C GLY A 348 -0.73 7.88 8.95
N GLN A 349 0.47 7.51 9.40
CA GLN A 349 1.49 8.47 9.81
C GLN A 349 1.93 9.34 8.65
N VAL A 350 2.27 8.73 7.49
CA VAL A 350 2.71 9.47 6.29
C VAL A 350 1.66 10.50 5.85
N LEU A 351 0.40 10.11 5.83
CA LEU A 351 -0.70 10.98 5.41
C LEU A 351 -0.96 12.09 6.44
N ALA A 352 -0.95 11.77 7.73
CA ALA A 352 -1.10 12.78 8.79
C ALA A 352 0.04 13.81 8.78
N ASP A 353 1.28 13.36 8.54
CA ASP A 353 2.44 14.25 8.39
C ASP A 353 2.30 15.16 7.16
N LEU A 354 1.81 14.64 6.03
CA LEU A 354 1.52 15.43 4.83
C LEU A 354 0.47 16.50 5.12
N ILE A 355 -0.65 16.13 5.72
CA ILE A 355 -1.76 17.02 6.05
C ILE A 355 -1.31 18.16 6.98
N THR A 356 -0.55 17.83 8.02
CA THR A 356 -0.07 18.82 9.00
C THR A 356 1.04 19.70 8.44
N LYS A 357 1.95 19.16 7.62
CA LYS A 357 3.00 19.90 6.90
C LYS A 357 2.40 20.97 5.97
N GLU A 358 1.24 20.70 5.40
CA GLU A 358 0.51 21.66 4.54
C GLU A 358 -0.30 22.68 5.33
N GLY A 359 -0.28 22.62 6.66
CA GLY A 359 -0.83 23.63 7.55
C GLY A 359 -2.33 23.49 7.85
N ASN A 360 -2.95 22.36 7.49
CA ASN A 360 -4.34 22.07 7.78
C ASN A 360 -4.58 21.98 9.30
N GLN A 361 -5.61 22.63 9.81
CA GLN A 361 -5.93 22.72 11.24
C GLN A 361 -7.23 21.97 11.60
N SER A 362 -8.00 21.57 10.59
CA SER A 362 -9.23 20.77 10.76
C SER A 362 -9.36 19.77 9.62
N VAL A 363 -9.76 18.53 9.94
CA VAL A 363 -9.77 17.41 9.00
C VAL A 363 -11.09 16.64 9.11
N GLY A 364 -11.74 16.44 7.96
CA GLY A 364 -12.83 15.48 7.80
C GLY A 364 -12.31 14.21 7.16
N ILE A 365 -12.68 13.04 7.69
CA ILE A 365 -12.28 11.74 7.13
C ILE A 365 -13.56 11.02 6.71
N LEU A 366 -13.74 10.83 5.39
CA LEU A 366 -14.78 10.00 4.79
C LEU A 366 -14.20 8.63 4.53
N ALA A 367 -14.62 7.61 5.27
CA ALA A 367 -14.06 6.27 5.15
C ALA A 367 -15.14 5.22 4.90
N GLN A 368 -14.85 4.26 4.02
CA GLN A 368 -15.72 3.09 3.86
C GLN A 368 -15.80 2.30 5.17
N ASN A 369 -16.99 1.77 5.46
CA ASN A 369 -17.24 0.97 6.66
C ASN A 369 -16.80 -0.48 6.42
N GLY A 370 -15.53 -0.78 6.69
CA GLY A 370 -14.90 -2.10 6.51
C GLY A 370 -13.56 -2.18 7.25
N GLU A 371 -12.89 -3.32 7.21
CA GLU A 371 -11.60 -3.58 7.87
C GLU A 371 -10.53 -2.54 7.47
N TYR A 372 -10.43 -2.25 6.17
CA TYR A 372 -9.49 -1.28 5.64
C TYR A 372 -9.87 0.15 6.03
N GLY A 373 -11.08 0.60 5.68
CA GLY A 373 -11.45 2.01 5.81
C GLY A 373 -11.52 2.46 7.27
N THR A 374 -12.11 1.66 8.15
CA THR A 374 -12.22 2.02 9.58
C THR A 374 -10.87 1.99 10.29
N GLY A 375 -10.00 1.03 9.94
CA GLY A 375 -8.66 0.92 10.51
C GLY A 375 -7.79 2.11 10.15
N LEU A 376 -7.64 2.40 8.87
CA LEU A 376 -6.82 3.51 8.38
C LEU A 376 -7.36 4.87 8.85
N ALA A 377 -8.70 5.06 8.88
CA ALA A 377 -9.29 6.29 9.40
C ALA A 377 -8.92 6.56 10.86
N GLN A 378 -8.93 5.51 11.70
CA GLN A 378 -8.53 5.62 13.10
C GLN A 378 -7.04 5.96 13.24
N VAL A 379 -6.17 5.28 12.48
CA VAL A 379 -4.73 5.56 12.54
C VAL A 379 -4.40 6.99 12.09
N ILE A 380 -5.07 7.49 11.03
CA ILE A 380 -4.89 8.88 10.58
C ILE A 380 -5.34 9.85 11.69
N ALA A 381 -6.52 9.62 12.28
CA ALA A 381 -7.04 10.46 13.34
C ALA A 381 -6.10 10.50 14.56
N ASP A 382 -5.63 9.35 15.03
CA ASP A 382 -4.68 9.24 16.15
C ASP A 382 -3.37 9.99 15.87
N ASN A 383 -2.83 9.90 14.64
CA ASN A 383 -1.62 10.63 14.26
C ASN A 383 -1.84 12.14 14.16
N LEU A 384 -2.99 12.59 13.65
CA LEU A 384 -3.34 14.01 13.63
C LEU A 384 -3.48 14.57 15.05
N GLU A 385 -4.10 13.82 15.95
CA GLU A 385 -4.20 14.19 17.37
C GLU A 385 -2.83 14.24 18.05
N ASN A 386 -1.96 13.26 17.80
CA ASN A 386 -0.57 13.26 18.28
C ASN A 386 0.23 14.44 17.72
N ALA A 387 -0.08 14.91 16.51
CA ALA A 387 0.52 16.10 15.92
C ALA A 387 -0.06 17.41 16.48
N GLY A 388 -1.08 17.35 17.34
CA GLY A 388 -1.63 18.48 18.09
C GLY A 388 -2.99 19.00 17.59
N LEU A 389 -3.64 18.34 16.64
CA LEU A 389 -5.02 18.64 16.28
C LEU A 389 -5.95 18.00 17.32
N GLY A 390 -6.85 18.77 17.92
CA GLY A 390 -7.77 18.24 18.93
C GLY A 390 -8.90 17.38 18.32
N GLU A 391 -9.48 16.48 19.11
CA GLU A 391 -10.61 15.61 18.70
C GLU A 391 -11.83 16.39 18.18
N ASP A 392 -11.97 17.66 18.53
CA ASP A 392 -13.05 18.53 18.09
C ASP A 392 -12.89 19.02 16.65
N VAL A 393 -11.68 18.95 16.09
CA VAL A 393 -11.36 19.37 14.71
C VAL A 393 -11.02 18.21 13.77
N VAL A 394 -10.92 16.98 14.27
CA VAL A 394 -10.78 15.76 13.47
C VAL A 394 -12.08 14.97 13.54
N LYS A 395 -12.77 14.79 12.40
CA LYS A 395 -14.07 14.12 12.33
C LYS A 395 -14.05 12.97 11.35
N GLN A 396 -14.40 11.79 11.84
CA GLN A 396 -14.55 10.58 11.06
C GLN A 396 -16.03 10.35 10.71
N VAL A 397 -16.32 10.13 9.44
CA VAL A 397 -17.65 9.78 8.92
C VAL A 397 -17.51 8.51 8.08
N TYR A 398 -18.28 7.49 8.45
CA TYR A 398 -18.23 6.20 7.78
C TYR A 398 -19.40 6.05 6.81
N TYR A 399 -19.14 5.42 5.66
CA TYR A 399 -20.16 5.17 4.65
C TYR A 399 -20.20 3.69 4.21
N ASP A 400 -21.35 3.25 3.71
CA ASP A 400 -21.48 1.95 3.04
C ASP A 400 -20.93 2.07 1.60
N PRO A 401 -19.86 1.34 1.21
CA PRO A 401 -19.28 1.44 -0.14
C PRO A 401 -20.26 1.01 -1.24
N ASN A 402 -21.29 0.23 -0.90
CA ASN A 402 -22.33 -0.21 -1.83
C ASN A 402 -23.51 0.78 -1.93
N ALA A 403 -23.49 1.90 -1.22
CA ALA A 403 -24.54 2.90 -1.30
C ALA A 403 -24.70 3.45 -2.74
N SER A 404 -25.94 3.72 -3.12
CA SER A 404 -26.24 4.33 -4.41
C SER A 404 -26.08 5.85 -4.42
N ASP A 405 -26.07 6.48 -3.23
CA ASP A 405 -25.99 7.92 -3.02
C ASP A 405 -25.09 8.24 -1.81
N PHE A 406 -24.23 9.24 -1.94
CA PHE A 406 -23.31 9.70 -0.91
C PHE A 406 -23.57 11.14 -0.47
N SER A 407 -24.70 11.74 -0.90
CA SER A 407 -25.02 13.15 -0.61
C SER A 407 -25.06 13.45 0.89
N ASP A 408 -25.61 12.55 1.70
CA ASP A 408 -25.75 12.75 3.15
C ASP A 408 -24.39 12.75 3.87
N VAL A 409 -23.43 11.91 3.46
CA VAL A 409 -22.10 11.86 4.08
C VAL A 409 -21.23 13.03 3.61
N VAL A 410 -21.36 13.44 2.36
CA VAL A 410 -20.70 14.64 1.84
C VAL A 410 -21.27 15.90 2.48
N GLN A 411 -22.59 15.97 2.72
CA GLN A 411 -23.21 17.11 3.43
C GLN A 411 -22.60 17.31 4.83
N GLN A 412 -22.21 16.23 5.52
CA GLN A 412 -21.52 16.36 6.81
C GLN A 412 -20.15 17.03 6.68
N MET A 413 -19.44 16.83 5.55
CA MET A 413 -18.19 17.55 5.26
C MET A 413 -18.45 19.02 4.92
N VAL A 414 -19.52 19.32 4.19
CA VAL A 414 -19.97 20.72 3.94
C VAL A 414 -20.27 21.44 5.25
N ASP A 415 -21.03 20.78 6.15
CA ASP A 415 -21.40 21.36 7.46
C ASP A 415 -20.16 21.54 8.37
N LEU A 416 -19.19 20.62 8.30
CA LEU A 416 -17.93 20.70 9.04
C LEU A 416 -17.03 21.82 8.51
N ASN A 417 -17.02 22.05 7.20
CA ASN A 417 -16.16 23.01 6.49
C ASN A 417 -14.69 22.93 6.94
N PRO A 418 -14.04 21.75 6.84
CA PRO A 418 -12.69 21.53 7.32
C PRO A 418 -11.65 22.18 6.38
N ASP A 419 -10.36 22.22 6.80
CA ASP A 419 -9.24 22.61 5.93
C ASP A 419 -8.87 21.48 4.96
N ALA A 420 -9.08 20.24 5.40
CA ALA A 420 -8.77 19.04 4.62
C ALA A 420 -9.88 18.01 4.70
N ILE A 421 -10.08 17.26 3.60
CA ILE A 421 -10.92 16.07 3.57
C ILE A 421 -10.07 14.88 3.08
N VAL A 422 -10.06 13.81 3.85
CA VAL A 422 -9.49 12.51 3.45
C VAL A 422 -10.62 11.61 2.97
N VAL A 423 -10.46 10.99 1.80
CA VAL A 423 -11.39 9.99 1.26
C VAL A 423 -10.70 8.64 1.26
N ILE A 424 -11.21 7.70 2.06
CA ILE A 424 -10.71 6.34 2.20
C ILE A 424 -11.75 5.39 1.62
N GLY A 425 -11.45 4.81 0.47
CA GLY A 425 -12.36 3.93 -0.24
C GLY A 425 -11.71 3.33 -1.49
N PHE A 426 -12.53 2.71 -2.32
CA PHE A 426 -12.10 2.08 -3.55
C PHE A 426 -12.71 2.80 -4.77
N ASP A 427 -13.25 2.04 -5.75
CA ASP A 427 -13.85 2.58 -6.98
C ASP A 427 -15.00 3.58 -6.72
N GLU A 428 -15.77 3.40 -5.65
CA GLU A 428 -16.84 4.31 -5.25
C GLU A 428 -16.39 5.72 -4.91
N SER A 429 -15.09 5.91 -4.61
CA SER A 429 -14.50 7.23 -4.31
C SER A 429 -14.73 8.24 -5.43
N GLY A 430 -14.78 7.80 -6.69
CA GLY A 430 -15.08 8.68 -7.82
C GLY A 430 -16.47 9.32 -7.69
N ARG A 431 -17.49 8.54 -7.28
CA ARG A 431 -18.84 9.05 -7.05
C ARG A 431 -18.91 10.00 -5.84
N ILE A 432 -18.16 9.69 -4.78
CA ILE A 432 -18.05 10.57 -3.61
C ILE A 432 -17.45 11.92 -3.99
N ILE A 433 -16.31 11.90 -4.71
CA ILE A 433 -15.61 13.12 -5.14
C ILE A 433 -16.46 13.92 -6.13
N GLN A 434 -17.24 13.25 -7.01
CA GLN A 434 -18.18 13.95 -7.85
C GLN A 434 -19.21 14.74 -7.03
N VAL A 435 -19.83 14.12 -6.01
CA VAL A 435 -20.76 14.80 -5.11
C VAL A 435 -20.05 15.91 -4.33
N MET A 436 -18.80 15.70 -3.89
CA MET A 436 -18.00 16.73 -3.24
C MET A 436 -17.78 17.95 -4.14
N ASN A 437 -17.46 17.73 -5.43
CA ASN A 437 -17.32 18.82 -6.41
C ASN A 437 -18.65 19.56 -6.61
N GLU A 438 -19.77 18.85 -6.72
CA GLU A 438 -21.11 19.45 -6.86
C GLU A 438 -21.52 20.27 -5.64
N GLN A 439 -21.09 19.88 -4.44
CA GLN A 439 -21.39 20.57 -3.18
C GLN A 439 -20.31 21.58 -2.74
N GLY A 440 -19.29 21.79 -3.57
CA GLY A 440 -18.25 22.81 -3.35
C GLY A 440 -17.24 22.47 -2.25
N VAL A 441 -17.01 21.18 -1.94
CA VAL A 441 -15.99 20.70 -0.99
C VAL A 441 -14.99 19.71 -1.63
N GLY A 442 -15.05 19.58 -2.94
CA GLY A 442 -14.16 18.73 -3.72
C GLY A 442 -12.89 19.43 -4.20
N PRO A 443 -11.99 18.73 -4.93
CA PRO A 443 -10.75 19.31 -5.47
C PRO A 443 -11.00 20.35 -6.55
N ALA A 444 -12.02 20.14 -7.41
CA ALA A 444 -12.37 21.06 -8.49
C ALA A 444 -13.06 22.31 -7.95
N ARG A 445 -12.39 23.47 -8.06
CA ARG A 445 -12.96 24.77 -7.67
C ARG A 445 -12.55 25.88 -8.62
#